data_1f067b73708a93294423d57f4ef86877
#
_entry.id   1f067b73708a93294423d57f4ef86877
#
_cell.length_a   1.000
_cell.length_b   1.000
_cell.length_c   1.000
_cell.angle_alpha   90.00
_cell.angle_beta   90.00
_cell.angle_gamma   90.00
#
_symmetry.space_group_name_H-M   'P 1'
#
loop_
_entity.id
_entity.type
_entity.pdbx_description
1 polymer ?
#
loop_
_entity_poly.entity_id
_entity_poly.type
_entity_poly.pdbx_seq_one_letter_code
_entity_poly.pdbx_strand_id
1 'polypeptide(L)'
;MGYWGYLIVGRSGQPLAETDALRAVRDGLTPRERRDDGWQVWEYPSGDGDIGSMNTLAVETDAPALFGYVMDSRCVVLEAAAPQSGAWTTCLARNAMAGYLGAGQDEGEGEGEGEEAEEGGEEGGGLTLDDYFLEPGDAARRAVDWAAEAGHTVNTGPLLDVLTSEPDPLAENLFFRFLDRLGVLPL
;
A
#
# COMPACT_ATOMS: atom_id res chain seq x y z
N MET A 1 11.99 9.68 14.79
CA MET A 1 11.99 8.97 13.50
C MET A 1 10.92 7.88 13.54
N GLY A 2 10.10 7.84 12.52
CA GLY A 2 9.09 6.80 12.40
C GLY A 2 9.63 5.52 11.76
N TYR A 3 8.76 4.53 11.66
CA TYR A 3 9.06 3.25 11.05
C TYR A 3 9.04 3.34 9.52
N TRP A 4 9.99 2.66 8.89
CA TRP A 4 10.07 2.43 7.45
C TRP A 4 10.15 0.94 7.18
N GLY A 5 9.28 0.43 6.35
CA GLY A 5 9.30 -0.99 5.99
C GLY A 5 8.02 -1.48 5.35
N TYR A 6 8.05 -2.74 4.97
CA TYR A 6 6.93 -3.42 4.30
C TYR A 6 6.23 -4.37 5.26
N LEU A 7 4.90 -4.36 5.22
CA LEU A 7 4.05 -5.36 5.86
C LEU A 7 3.35 -6.14 4.76
N ILE A 8 3.69 -7.40 4.60
CA ILE A 8 3.22 -8.25 3.50
C ILE A 8 2.15 -9.18 4.04
N VAL A 9 1.00 -9.21 3.38
CA VAL A 9 -0.17 -9.99 3.78
C VAL A 9 -0.55 -10.94 2.64
N GLY A 10 -0.70 -12.20 2.97
CA GLY A 10 -1.11 -13.21 2.01
C GLY A 10 -1.62 -14.46 2.70
N ARG A 11 -2.13 -15.37 1.89
CA ARG A 11 -2.68 -16.64 2.35
C ARG A 11 -1.96 -17.80 1.68
N SER A 12 -1.42 -18.70 2.49
CA SER A 12 -0.74 -19.89 1.98
C SER A 12 -0.70 -20.99 3.04
N GLY A 13 -0.65 -22.24 2.60
CA GLY A 13 -0.37 -23.39 3.49
C GLY A 13 1.09 -23.46 3.92
N GLN A 14 1.97 -22.73 3.24
CA GLN A 14 3.40 -22.63 3.56
C GLN A 14 3.73 -21.22 4.03
N PRO A 15 4.85 -20.99 4.75
CA PRO A 15 5.31 -19.65 5.05
C PRO A 15 5.47 -18.82 3.77
N LEU A 16 4.97 -17.59 3.75
CA LEU A 16 5.09 -16.69 2.58
C LEU A 16 6.56 -16.45 2.22
N ALA A 17 7.46 -16.43 3.20
CA ALA A 17 8.90 -16.27 2.96
C ALA A 17 9.48 -17.37 2.07
N GLU A 18 8.87 -18.54 1.99
CA GLU A 18 9.32 -19.66 1.16
C GLU A 18 8.82 -19.57 -0.29
N THR A 19 7.94 -18.61 -0.60
CA THR A 19 7.46 -18.41 -1.98
C THR A 19 8.58 -17.90 -2.88
N ASP A 20 8.52 -18.24 -4.15
CA ASP A 20 9.45 -17.70 -5.16
C ASP A 20 9.28 -16.20 -5.34
N ALA A 21 8.06 -15.70 -5.20
CA ALA A 21 7.75 -14.28 -5.31
C ALA A 21 8.53 -13.42 -4.30
N LEU A 22 8.80 -13.95 -3.11
CA LEU A 22 9.51 -13.24 -2.03
C LEU A 22 10.97 -13.70 -1.87
N ARG A 23 11.50 -14.46 -2.81
CA ARG A 23 12.85 -15.01 -2.72
C ARG A 23 13.92 -13.96 -2.49
N ALA A 24 13.82 -12.82 -3.18
CA ALA A 24 14.83 -11.77 -3.13
C ALA A 24 14.97 -11.13 -1.74
N VAL A 25 13.90 -11.16 -0.94
CA VAL A 25 13.87 -10.53 0.40
C VAL A 25 13.72 -11.53 1.54
N ARG A 26 13.76 -12.83 1.22
CA ARG A 26 13.48 -13.91 2.18
C ARG A 26 14.25 -13.78 3.48
N ASP A 27 15.53 -13.49 3.42
CA ASP A 27 16.41 -13.44 4.59
C ASP A 27 16.10 -12.26 5.52
N GLY A 28 15.44 -11.22 5.00
CA GLY A 28 15.01 -10.07 5.79
C GLY A 28 13.59 -10.15 6.31
N LEU A 29 12.83 -11.18 5.93
CA LEU A 29 11.44 -11.33 6.33
C LEU A 29 11.32 -11.88 7.76
N THR A 30 10.47 -11.26 8.55
CA THR A 30 10.14 -11.71 9.91
C THR A 30 8.63 -11.97 10.00
N PRO A 31 8.20 -13.15 10.47
CA PRO A 31 6.78 -13.41 10.65
C PRO A 31 6.21 -12.59 11.80
N ARG A 32 5.09 -11.93 11.55
CA ARG A 32 4.38 -11.12 12.54
C ARG A 32 3.13 -11.82 13.05
N GLU A 33 2.40 -12.45 12.15
CA GLU A 33 1.18 -13.19 12.48
C GLU A 33 0.97 -14.34 11.51
N ARG A 34 0.43 -15.43 12.03
CA ARG A 34 -0.03 -16.59 11.26
C ARG A 34 -1.34 -17.07 11.84
N ARG A 35 -2.35 -17.15 10.99
CA ARG A 35 -3.69 -17.57 11.39
C ARG A 35 -3.98 -18.98 10.95
N ASP A 36 -4.92 -19.64 11.62
CA ASP A 36 -5.33 -21.02 11.31
C ASP A 36 -5.98 -21.14 9.93
N ASP A 37 -6.56 -20.05 9.42
CA ASP A 37 -7.15 -20.00 8.07
C ASP A 37 -6.12 -19.78 6.94
N GLY A 38 -4.84 -19.74 7.28
CA GLY A 38 -3.74 -19.58 6.33
C GLY A 38 -3.28 -18.16 6.07
N TRP A 39 -3.98 -17.15 6.58
CA TRP A 39 -3.55 -15.77 6.47
C TRP A 39 -2.30 -15.51 7.29
N GLN A 40 -1.37 -14.76 6.71
CA GLN A 40 -0.06 -14.46 7.31
C GLN A 40 0.27 -12.99 7.11
N VAL A 41 0.94 -12.42 8.11
CA VAL A 41 1.54 -11.09 8.01
C VAL A 41 3.04 -11.22 8.25
N TRP A 42 3.84 -10.72 7.32
CA TRP A 42 5.30 -10.73 7.39
C TRP A 42 5.81 -9.30 7.30
N GLU A 43 6.89 -9.03 7.99
CA GLU A 43 7.55 -7.73 8.01
C GLU A 43 8.90 -7.79 7.30
N TYR A 44 9.16 -6.80 6.46
CA TYR A 44 10.48 -6.51 5.90
C TYR A 44 10.88 -5.09 6.35
N PRO A 45 11.74 -4.97 7.41
CA PRO A 45 12.01 -3.68 8.07
C PRO A 45 13.07 -2.88 7.33
N SER A 46 12.85 -2.56 6.06
CA SER A 46 13.77 -1.78 5.24
C SER A 46 12.99 -1.06 4.13
N GLY A 47 13.39 0.16 3.83
CA GLY A 47 12.91 0.89 2.66
C GLY A 47 13.67 0.58 1.37
N ASP A 48 14.74 -0.19 1.44
CA ASP A 48 15.67 -0.41 0.33
C ASP A 48 15.42 -1.73 -0.41
N GLY A 49 14.42 -2.52 0.00
CA GLY A 49 14.12 -3.81 -0.59
C GLY A 49 13.16 -3.72 -1.77
N ASP A 50 13.37 -4.56 -2.76
CA ASP A 50 12.39 -4.86 -3.78
C ASP A 50 11.67 -6.15 -3.41
N ILE A 51 10.47 -6.03 -2.85
CA ILE A 51 9.68 -7.19 -2.45
C ILE A 51 8.92 -7.83 -3.60
N GLY A 52 9.07 -7.30 -4.82
CA GLY A 52 8.41 -7.85 -5.99
C GLY A 52 6.95 -7.45 -6.12
N SER A 53 6.29 -8.04 -7.09
CA SER A 53 4.89 -7.75 -7.41
C SER A 53 3.94 -8.61 -6.58
N MET A 54 2.91 -7.98 -6.02
CA MET A 54 1.83 -8.71 -5.34
C MET A 54 1.02 -9.58 -6.30
N ASN A 55 0.97 -9.20 -7.58
CA ASN A 55 0.36 -10.06 -8.60
C ASN A 55 1.09 -11.40 -8.72
N THR A 56 2.41 -11.39 -8.72
CA THR A 56 3.22 -12.63 -8.75
C THR A 56 2.94 -13.48 -7.51
N LEU A 57 2.88 -12.87 -6.33
CA LEU A 57 2.56 -13.58 -5.10
C LEU A 57 1.13 -14.16 -5.12
N ALA A 58 0.15 -13.37 -5.60
CA ALA A 58 -1.24 -13.83 -5.69
C ALA A 58 -1.40 -15.01 -6.64
N VAL A 59 -0.72 -15.00 -7.79
CA VAL A 59 -0.73 -16.11 -8.73
C VAL A 59 -0.09 -17.36 -8.11
N GLU A 60 1.04 -17.21 -7.45
CA GLU A 60 1.77 -18.34 -6.85
C GLU A 60 0.99 -18.98 -5.69
N THR A 61 0.36 -18.18 -4.84
CA THR A 61 -0.42 -18.67 -3.70
C THR A 61 -1.87 -19.01 -4.07
N ASP A 62 -2.32 -18.66 -5.27
CA ASP A 62 -3.72 -18.76 -5.73
C ASP A 62 -4.69 -18.09 -4.74
N ALA A 63 -4.30 -16.96 -4.20
CA ALA A 63 -5.05 -16.20 -3.22
C ALA A 63 -4.72 -14.71 -3.29
N PRO A 64 -5.64 -13.84 -2.83
CA PRO A 64 -5.32 -12.42 -2.74
C PRO A 64 -4.11 -12.13 -1.86
N ALA A 65 -3.31 -11.14 -2.26
CA ALA A 65 -2.14 -10.68 -1.53
C ALA A 65 -2.07 -9.16 -1.56
N LEU A 66 -1.45 -8.58 -0.55
CA LEU A 66 -1.17 -7.14 -0.52
C LEU A 66 0.05 -6.84 0.34
N PHE A 67 0.65 -5.67 0.12
CA PHE A 67 1.57 -5.10 1.09
C PHE A 67 1.20 -3.66 1.43
N GLY A 68 1.57 -3.25 2.64
CA GLY A 68 1.65 -1.85 3.01
C GLY A 68 3.11 -1.44 3.17
N TYR A 69 3.57 -0.49 2.37
CA TYR A 69 4.87 0.15 2.57
C TYR A 69 4.69 1.36 3.46
N VAL A 70 5.14 1.24 4.70
CA VAL A 70 5.05 2.29 5.70
C VAL A 70 6.22 3.25 5.53
N MET A 71 5.92 4.53 5.46
CA MET A 71 6.89 5.60 5.28
C MET A 71 6.88 6.52 6.50
N ASP A 72 7.92 6.43 7.32
CA ASP A 72 8.13 7.27 8.51
C ASP A 72 6.94 7.23 9.50
N SER A 73 6.20 6.13 9.56
CA SER A 73 4.95 5.98 10.34
C SER A 73 3.88 7.06 10.02
N ARG A 74 3.99 7.75 8.89
CA ARG A 74 3.14 8.89 8.52
C ARG A 74 2.15 8.57 7.42
N CYS A 75 2.52 7.70 6.48
CA CYS A 75 1.66 7.26 5.41
C CYS A 75 2.03 5.84 4.96
N VAL A 76 1.15 5.22 4.17
CA VAL A 76 1.33 3.85 3.68
C VAL A 76 1.00 3.79 2.21
N VAL A 77 1.89 3.22 1.40
CA VAL A 77 1.57 2.79 0.03
C VAL A 77 0.97 1.40 0.12
N LEU A 78 -0.19 1.19 -0.49
CA LEU A 78 -0.84 -0.12 -0.60
C LEU A 78 -0.71 -0.62 -2.02
N GLU A 79 -0.12 -1.78 -2.20
CA GLU A 79 -0.22 -2.55 -3.43
C GLU A 79 -0.95 -3.85 -3.13
N ALA A 80 -1.98 -4.13 -3.89
CA ALA A 80 -2.80 -5.33 -3.73
C ALA A 80 -3.00 -6.02 -5.07
N ALA A 81 -3.16 -7.33 -5.02
CA ALA A 81 -3.51 -8.12 -6.19
C ALA A 81 -4.33 -9.33 -5.78
N ALA A 82 -5.17 -9.77 -6.70
CA ALA A 82 -5.92 -11.01 -6.56
C ALA A 82 -5.92 -11.74 -7.91
N PRO A 83 -6.05 -13.09 -7.91
CA PRO A 83 -5.93 -13.89 -9.13
C PRO A 83 -6.89 -13.50 -10.25
N GLN A 84 -8.08 -13.03 -9.93
CA GLN A 84 -9.11 -12.69 -10.91
C GLN A 84 -9.33 -11.20 -11.06
N SER A 85 -9.42 -10.46 -9.96
CA SER A 85 -9.66 -9.00 -10.03
C SER A 85 -8.41 -8.18 -10.37
N GLY A 86 -7.23 -8.78 -10.32
CA GLY A 86 -5.99 -8.14 -10.75
C GLY A 86 -5.35 -7.25 -9.71
N ALA A 87 -4.39 -6.45 -10.16
CA ALA A 87 -3.58 -5.58 -9.29
C ALA A 87 -4.13 -4.16 -9.25
N TRP A 88 -3.92 -3.51 -8.10
CA TRP A 88 -4.26 -2.10 -7.91
C TRP A 88 -3.38 -1.50 -6.82
N THR A 89 -3.24 -0.18 -6.85
CA THR A 89 -2.38 0.57 -5.93
C THR A 89 -3.10 1.79 -5.42
N THR A 90 -3.02 2.03 -4.11
CA THR A 90 -3.53 3.22 -3.45
C THR A 90 -2.65 3.59 -2.27
N CYS A 91 -3.06 4.55 -1.46
CA CYS A 91 -2.33 4.92 -0.25
C CYS A 91 -3.27 5.23 0.90
N LEU A 92 -2.75 5.10 2.11
CA LEU A 92 -3.39 5.54 3.35
C LEU A 92 -2.71 6.81 3.85
N ALA A 93 -3.43 7.61 4.64
CA ALA A 93 -2.97 8.91 5.12
C ALA A 93 -2.63 9.85 3.94
N ARG A 94 -3.60 10.09 3.10
CA ARG A 94 -3.42 10.78 1.81
C ARG A 94 -2.82 12.17 1.94
N ASN A 95 -3.16 12.92 2.98
CA ASN A 95 -2.59 14.26 3.20
C ASN A 95 -1.08 14.19 3.45
N ALA A 96 -0.63 13.24 4.25
CA ALA A 96 0.80 13.03 4.47
C ALA A 96 1.51 12.56 3.20
N MET A 97 0.90 11.67 2.42
CA MET A 97 1.43 11.22 1.14
C MET A 97 1.56 12.37 0.15
N ALA A 98 0.57 13.26 0.07
CA ALA A 98 0.63 14.45 -0.77
C ALA A 98 1.81 15.35 -0.39
N GLY A 99 2.11 15.46 0.91
CA GLY A 99 3.28 16.18 1.41
C GLY A 99 4.60 15.59 0.91
N TYR A 100 4.73 14.26 0.88
CA TYR A 100 5.92 13.60 0.33
C TYR A 100 6.08 13.85 -1.16
N LEU A 101 5.02 13.77 -1.94
CA LEU A 101 5.06 14.05 -3.39
C LEU A 101 5.41 15.52 -3.66
N GLY A 102 4.87 16.45 -2.88
CA GLY A 102 5.18 17.89 -2.99
C GLY A 102 6.62 18.20 -2.61
N ALA A 103 7.14 17.60 -1.54
CA ALA A 103 8.51 17.80 -1.08
C ALA A 103 9.55 17.31 -2.09
N GLY A 104 9.24 16.22 -2.82
CA GLY A 104 10.11 15.71 -3.89
C GLY A 104 10.25 16.65 -5.09
N GLN A 105 9.41 17.68 -5.19
CA GLN A 105 9.46 18.69 -6.24
C GLN A 105 10.32 19.90 -5.86
N ASP A 106 10.48 20.16 -4.57
CA ASP A 106 11.26 21.30 -4.06
C ASP A 106 12.79 21.05 -4.08
N GLU A 107 13.22 19.82 -4.18
CA GLU A 107 14.66 19.49 -4.25
C GLU A 107 15.29 19.73 -5.63
N GLY A 108 14.53 20.27 -6.59
CA GLY A 108 15.01 20.56 -7.95
C GLY A 108 15.29 22.02 -8.26
N GLU A 109 15.09 22.94 -7.33
CA GLU A 109 15.40 24.35 -7.54
C GLU A 109 16.84 24.67 -7.17
N GLY A 110 17.75 24.37 -8.08
CA GLY A 110 19.02 25.03 -8.16
C GLY A 110 18.81 26.48 -8.60
N GLU A 111 19.44 27.39 -7.92
CA GLU A 111 19.44 28.82 -8.21
C GLU A 111 19.63 29.11 -9.70
N GLY A 112 18.62 29.59 -10.35
CA GLY A 112 18.65 30.16 -11.68
C GLY A 112 17.93 31.49 -11.64
N GLU A 113 18.69 32.56 -11.63
CA GLU A 113 18.18 33.91 -11.77
C GLU A 113 17.41 34.07 -13.09
N GLY A 114 16.21 34.54 -12.94
CA GLY A 114 15.48 35.45 -13.81
C GLY A 114 15.47 35.18 -15.29
N GLU A 115 14.31 35.00 -15.82
CA GLU A 115 13.77 35.85 -16.91
C GLU A 115 12.29 35.57 -17.08
N GLU A 116 11.55 36.61 -17.30
CA GLU A 116 10.13 36.69 -17.41
C GLU A 116 9.55 35.65 -18.37
N ALA A 117 8.78 34.72 -17.86
CA ALA A 117 8.02 33.80 -18.67
C ALA A 117 6.66 34.44 -19.00
N GLU A 118 6.45 34.66 -20.27
CA GLU A 118 5.18 35.11 -20.82
C GLU A 118 4.06 34.08 -20.53
N GLU A 119 2.89 34.62 -20.27
CA GLU A 119 1.64 33.92 -20.07
C GLU A 119 1.35 32.97 -21.24
N GLY A 120 1.50 31.70 -20.99
CA GLY A 120 0.95 30.63 -21.78
C GLY A 120 0.44 29.59 -20.82
N GLY A 121 -0.83 29.72 -20.44
CA GLY A 121 -1.44 28.82 -19.46
C GLY A 121 -1.46 27.39 -19.97
N GLU A 122 -0.50 26.62 -19.53
CA GLU A 122 -0.68 25.20 -19.32
C GLU A 122 -0.20 24.95 -17.91
N GLU A 123 -1.13 24.48 -17.10
CA GLU A 123 -0.87 24.09 -15.75
C GLU A 123 0.19 23.00 -15.75
N GLY A 124 1.44 23.41 -15.60
CA GLY A 124 2.50 22.51 -15.21
C GLY A 124 2.24 22.01 -13.81
N GLY A 125 1.12 21.33 -13.62
CA GLY A 125 0.79 20.68 -12.38
C GLY A 125 1.82 19.61 -12.11
N GLY A 126 2.50 19.69 -10.96
CA GLY A 126 3.27 18.57 -10.46
C GLY A 126 2.37 17.34 -10.34
N LEU A 127 2.99 16.17 -10.33
CA LEU A 127 2.31 14.91 -10.17
C LEU A 127 1.45 14.93 -8.90
N THR A 128 0.19 14.52 -9.04
CA THR A 128 -0.77 14.45 -7.94
C THR A 128 -0.92 13.02 -7.42
N LEU A 129 -1.61 12.85 -6.30
CA LEU A 129 -1.90 11.50 -5.79
C LEU A 129 -2.61 10.64 -6.84
N ASP A 130 -3.50 11.22 -7.63
CA ASP A 130 -4.28 10.49 -8.62
C ASP A 130 -3.45 9.97 -9.81
N ASP A 131 -2.25 10.50 -10.00
CA ASP A 131 -1.30 10.00 -11.00
C ASP A 131 -0.66 8.67 -10.59
N TYR A 132 -0.60 8.38 -9.30
CA TYR A 132 0.05 7.19 -8.74
C TYR A 132 -0.91 6.21 -8.06
N PHE A 133 -2.00 6.73 -7.50
CA PHE A 133 -2.86 5.99 -6.60
C PHE A 133 -4.32 6.14 -7.00
N LEU A 134 -5.09 5.06 -6.89
CA LEU A 134 -6.53 5.13 -7.04
C LEU A 134 -7.13 6.11 -6.02
N GLU A 135 -8.16 6.82 -6.44
CA GLU A 135 -8.99 7.61 -5.54
C GLU A 135 -9.64 6.69 -4.48
N PRO A 136 -9.95 7.22 -3.28
CA PRO A 136 -10.53 6.40 -2.21
C PRO A 136 -11.77 5.60 -2.61
N GLY A 137 -12.67 6.20 -3.38
CA GLY A 137 -13.88 5.51 -3.84
C GLY A 137 -13.57 4.33 -4.77
N ASP A 138 -12.65 4.52 -5.71
CA ASP A 138 -12.22 3.46 -6.63
C ASP A 138 -11.42 2.37 -5.88
N ALA A 139 -10.56 2.78 -4.96
CA ALA A 139 -9.81 1.85 -4.12
C ALA A 139 -10.75 1.01 -3.24
N ALA A 140 -11.78 1.61 -2.67
CA ALA A 140 -12.77 0.88 -1.87
C ALA A 140 -13.51 -0.18 -2.70
N ARG A 141 -13.89 0.14 -3.93
CA ARG A 141 -14.51 -0.83 -4.84
C ARG A 141 -13.57 -1.98 -5.18
N ARG A 142 -12.32 -1.69 -5.50
CA ARG A 142 -11.30 -2.71 -5.75
C ARG A 142 -11.04 -3.59 -4.53
N ALA A 143 -11.04 -2.98 -3.35
CA ALA A 143 -10.87 -3.70 -2.09
C ALA A 143 -12.04 -4.66 -1.80
N VAL A 144 -13.27 -4.29 -2.16
CA VAL A 144 -14.43 -5.19 -2.06
C VAL A 144 -14.25 -6.42 -2.95
N ASP A 145 -13.79 -6.24 -4.19
CA ASP A 145 -13.52 -7.36 -5.12
C ASP A 145 -12.39 -8.24 -4.60
N TRP A 146 -11.33 -7.62 -4.10
CA TRP A 146 -10.20 -8.31 -3.49
C TRP A 146 -10.65 -9.18 -2.29
N ALA A 147 -11.45 -8.59 -1.40
CA ALA A 147 -11.98 -9.28 -0.23
C ALA A 147 -12.92 -10.43 -0.62
N ALA A 148 -13.72 -10.27 -1.66
CA ALA A 148 -14.60 -11.33 -2.17
C ALA A 148 -13.79 -12.55 -2.63
N GLU A 149 -12.65 -12.34 -3.30
CA GLU A 149 -11.76 -13.45 -3.67
C GLU A 149 -11.09 -14.08 -2.45
N ALA A 150 -10.93 -13.33 -1.36
CA ALA A 150 -10.47 -13.85 -0.07
C ALA A 150 -11.55 -14.62 0.71
N GLY A 151 -12.78 -14.65 0.21
CA GLY A 151 -13.92 -15.30 0.86
C GLY A 151 -14.70 -14.41 1.82
N HIS A 152 -14.49 -13.10 1.77
CA HIS A 152 -15.12 -12.13 2.67
C HIS A 152 -16.03 -11.17 1.90
N THR A 153 -17.24 -11.00 2.41
CA THR A 153 -18.18 -10.00 1.90
C THR A 153 -18.06 -8.74 2.75
N VAL A 154 -17.55 -7.66 2.16
CA VAL A 154 -17.35 -6.39 2.85
C VAL A 154 -18.02 -5.25 2.10
N ASN A 155 -18.26 -4.13 2.78
CA ASN A 155 -18.90 -2.96 2.21
C ASN A 155 -17.86 -1.86 1.93
N THR A 156 -18.15 -1.01 0.94
CA THR A 156 -17.29 0.11 0.59
C THR A 156 -17.21 1.18 1.68
N GLY A 157 -18.28 1.41 2.45
CA GLY A 157 -18.35 2.44 3.47
C GLY A 157 -17.23 2.36 4.51
N PRO A 158 -17.11 1.26 5.26
CA PRO A 158 -16.03 1.10 6.24
C PRO A 158 -14.63 1.18 5.64
N LEU A 159 -14.43 0.67 4.42
CA LEU A 159 -13.16 0.79 3.70
C LEU A 159 -12.86 2.24 3.33
N LEU A 160 -13.86 2.95 2.84
CA LEU A 160 -13.72 4.36 2.48
C LEU A 160 -13.37 5.21 3.71
N ASP A 161 -13.95 4.91 4.87
CA ASP A 161 -13.63 5.60 6.12
C ASP A 161 -12.14 5.49 6.46
N VAL A 162 -11.55 4.31 6.33
CA VAL A 162 -10.11 4.10 6.57
C VAL A 162 -9.26 4.79 5.50
N LEU A 163 -9.67 4.67 4.23
CA LEU A 163 -8.95 5.27 3.10
C LEU A 163 -8.91 6.81 3.15
N THR A 164 -9.86 7.42 3.86
CA THR A 164 -9.95 8.88 4.02
C THR A 164 -9.55 9.37 5.40
N SER A 165 -9.14 8.47 6.31
CA SER A 165 -8.76 8.82 7.68
C SER A 165 -7.33 9.35 7.76
N GLU A 166 -7.11 10.21 8.75
CA GLU A 166 -5.76 10.61 9.16
C GLU A 166 -5.15 9.57 10.11
N PRO A 167 -3.82 9.48 10.19
CA PRO A 167 -3.17 8.59 11.15
C PRO A 167 -3.50 8.95 12.60
N ASP A 168 -3.75 7.95 13.44
CA ASP A 168 -4.01 8.15 14.86
C ASP A 168 -3.38 7.01 15.70
N PRO A 169 -2.25 7.24 16.32
CA PRO A 169 -1.23 8.26 16.01
C PRO A 169 -0.32 7.86 14.84
N LEU A 170 -0.29 6.57 14.46
CA LEU A 170 0.64 6.02 13.48
C LEU A 170 -0.09 5.50 12.25
N ALA A 171 0.54 5.63 11.08
CA ALA A 171 -0.01 5.14 9.82
C ALA A 171 -0.17 3.60 9.81
N GLU A 172 0.67 2.87 10.56
CA GLU A 172 0.54 1.42 10.74
C GLU A 172 -0.83 1.05 11.32
N ASN A 173 -1.39 1.87 12.20
CA ASN A 173 -2.72 1.65 12.76
C ASN A 173 -3.81 1.70 11.69
N LEU A 174 -3.69 2.61 10.72
CA LEU A 174 -4.58 2.65 9.56
C LEU A 174 -4.46 1.39 8.72
N PHE A 175 -3.23 0.90 8.52
CA PHE A 175 -3.00 -0.32 7.75
C PHE A 175 -3.68 -1.53 8.40
N PHE A 176 -3.50 -1.74 9.70
CA PHE A 176 -4.14 -2.85 10.40
C PHE A 176 -5.66 -2.69 10.45
N ARG A 177 -6.17 -1.47 10.60
CA ARG A 177 -7.60 -1.18 10.50
C ARG A 177 -8.15 -1.52 9.11
N PHE A 178 -7.39 -1.22 8.06
CA PHE A 178 -7.75 -1.60 6.70
C PHE A 178 -7.85 -3.13 6.54
N LEU A 179 -6.89 -3.88 7.09
CA LEU A 179 -6.95 -5.35 7.11
C LEU A 179 -8.17 -5.88 7.86
N ASP A 180 -8.54 -5.25 8.97
CA ASP A 180 -9.76 -5.59 9.72
C ASP A 180 -11.01 -5.37 8.85
N ARG A 181 -11.10 -4.25 8.16
CA ARG A 181 -12.23 -3.94 7.28
C ARG A 181 -12.30 -4.86 6.04
N LEU A 182 -11.18 -5.43 5.63
CA LEU A 182 -11.13 -6.47 4.60
C LEU A 182 -11.57 -7.85 5.12
N GLY A 183 -11.61 -8.03 6.42
CA GLY A 183 -11.98 -9.29 7.07
C GLY A 183 -10.83 -10.29 7.20
N VAL A 184 -9.61 -9.93 6.79
CA VAL A 184 -8.48 -10.87 6.79
C VAL A 184 -7.71 -10.90 8.10
N LEU A 185 -7.76 -9.82 8.86
CA LEU A 185 -7.09 -9.72 10.15
C LEU A 185 -7.96 -8.92 11.14
N PRO A 186 -8.96 -9.57 11.79
CA PRO A 186 -9.80 -8.89 12.77
C PRO A 186 -8.98 -8.35 13.94
N LEU A 187 -9.26 -7.09 14.32
CA LEU A 187 -8.69 -6.47 15.51
C LEU A 187 -9.46 -6.85 16.78
#